data_ae305b7ef661fe82dcdff1e7965c9790
#
_entry.id   ae305b7ef661fe82dcdff1e7965c9790
#
_cell.length_a   1.000
_cell.length_b   1.000
_cell.length_c   1.000
_cell.angle_alpha   90.00
_cell.angle_beta   90.00
_cell.angle_gamma   90.00
#
_symmetry.space_group_name_H-M   'P 1'
#
loop_
_entity.id
_entity.type
_entity.pdbx_description
1 polymer ?
#
loop_
_entity_poly.entity_id
_entity_poly.type
_entity_poly.pdbx_seq_one_letter_code
_entity_poly.pdbx_strand_id
1 'polypeptide(L)'
;MVKSFAIQGIEGYNVDIETKILEGQPMTSIIGMGDVAVKEAKERLEAMLSHKDFQFTKQKIVINLAPSNMKKRGSHYDLAMAIGLMIEAGKINPREIKKYGFIGELSLNGHLRPCSGVLPMIMAAKKNNIIDIIVPVDNIKEASLVNGVNITTYGRSKCYYI
;
A
#
# COMPACT_ATOMS: atom_id res chain seq x y z
N MET A 1 -7.61 -6.67 5.58
CA MET A 1 -6.72 -5.66 6.19
C MET A 1 -5.30 -5.93 5.71
N VAL A 2 -4.67 -4.94 5.10
CA VAL A 2 -3.33 -5.00 4.52
C VAL A 2 -2.41 -4.09 5.35
N LYS A 3 -1.18 -4.54 5.60
CA LYS A 3 -0.22 -3.81 6.44
C LYS A 3 0.65 -2.89 5.59
N SER A 4 0.73 -1.63 5.99
CA SER A 4 1.69 -0.64 5.51
C SER A 4 2.30 0.11 6.70
N PHE A 5 3.10 1.10 6.44
CA PHE A 5 3.84 1.80 7.51
C PHE A 5 3.89 3.29 7.21
N ALA A 6 4.06 4.09 8.24
CA ALA A 6 4.20 5.53 8.15
C ALA A 6 5.34 6.02 9.04
N ILE A 7 5.68 7.28 8.90
CA ILE A 7 6.74 7.92 9.68
C ILE A 7 6.15 9.13 10.43
N GLN A 8 6.54 9.22 11.70
CA GLN A 8 6.29 10.41 12.53
C GLN A 8 7.61 10.83 13.18
N GLY A 9 8.12 11.99 12.78
CA GLY A 9 9.48 12.38 13.16
C GLY A 9 10.51 11.43 12.55
N ILE A 10 11.23 10.71 13.40
CA ILE A 10 12.24 9.70 13.01
C ILE A 10 11.75 8.26 13.20
N GLU A 11 10.57 8.08 13.76
CA GLU A 11 10.02 6.76 14.08
C GLU A 11 8.97 6.32 13.05
N GLY A 12 9.04 5.04 12.70
CA GLY A 12 8.01 4.39 11.91
C GLY A 12 6.89 3.82 12.79
N TYR A 13 5.69 3.71 12.25
CA TYR A 13 4.56 3.04 12.87
C TYR A 13 3.71 2.29 11.85
N ASN A 14 2.92 1.32 12.32
CA ASN A 14 2.04 0.54 11.46
C ASN A 14 0.85 1.37 11.00
N VAL A 15 0.46 1.15 9.75
CA VAL A 15 -0.79 1.62 9.16
C VAL A 15 -1.55 0.44 8.60
N ASP A 16 -2.75 0.24 9.07
CA ASP A 16 -3.66 -0.76 8.55
C ASP A 16 -4.49 -0.17 7.43
N ILE A 17 -4.41 -0.79 6.27
CA ILE A 17 -5.22 -0.43 5.10
C ILE A 17 -6.42 -1.36 5.07
N GLU A 18 -7.60 -0.77 5.21
CA GLU A 18 -8.89 -1.45 5.14
C GLU A 18 -9.61 -0.98 3.87
N THR A 19 -10.04 -1.92 3.07
CA THR A 19 -10.74 -1.62 1.81
C THR A 19 -12.11 -2.27 1.82
N LYS A 20 -13.10 -1.58 1.25
CA LYS A 20 -14.44 -2.10 1.02
C LYS A 20 -14.97 -1.65 -0.33
N ILE A 21 -15.56 -2.59 -1.05
CA ILE A 21 -16.36 -2.36 -2.25
C ILE A 21 -17.81 -2.52 -1.84
N LEU A 22 -18.62 -1.49 -2.02
CA LEU A 22 -20.00 -1.40 -1.58
C LEU A 22 -20.95 -1.17 -2.76
N GLU A 23 -22.20 -1.52 -2.58
CA GLU A 23 -23.25 -1.08 -3.49
C GLU A 23 -23.53 0.41 -3.30
N GLY A 24 -23.91 1.08 -4.37
CA GLY A 24 -24.27 2.50 -4.36
C GLY A 24 -23.73 3.29 -5.54
N GLN A 25 -23.86 4.59 -5.48
CA GLN A 25 -23.33 5.46 -6.53
C GLN A 25 -21.81 5.35 -6.61
N PRO A 26 -21.23 5.27 -7.82
CA PRO A 26 -19.79 5.16 -8.01
C PRO A 26 -19.07 6.35 -7.36
N MET A 27 -18.21 6.04 -6.40
CA MET A 27 -17.32 7.02 -5.78
C MET A 27 -16.17 6.30 -5.05
N THR A 28 -15.03 6.93 -4.99
CA THR A 28 -13.91 6.47 -4.19
C THR A 28 -13.61 7.47 -3.07
N SER A 29 -13.60 6.99 -1.83
CA SER A 29 -13.25 7.76 -0.65
C SER A 29 -12.02 7.18 0.03
N ILE A 30 -11.04 8.03 0.32
CA ILE A 30 -9.87 7.68 1.14
C ILE A 30 -9.98 8.46 2.45
N ILE A 31 -10.06 7.75 3.57
CA ILE A 31 -10.23 8.31 4.91
C ILE A 31 -9.07 7.88 5.83
N GLY A 32 -8.93 8.51 7.01
CA GLY A 32 -7.87 8.20 7.98
C GLY A 32 -6.75 9.24 8.02
N MET A 33 -7.08 10.54 7.87
CA MET A 33 -6.15 11.66 7.97
C MET A 33 -4.97 11.63 6.98
N GLY A 34 -5.22 11.19 5.74
CA GLY A 34 -4.26 11.29 4.65
C GLY A 34 -4.04 12.75 4.20
N ASP A 35 -2.81 13.08 3.81
CA ASP A 35 -2.48 14.33 3.14
C ASP A 35 -2.94 14.33 1.67
N VAL A 36 -2.55 15.35 0.91
CA VAL A 36 -2.90 15.47 -0.51
C VAL A 36 -2.36 14.28 -1.31
N ALA A 37 -1.10 13.86 -1.06
CA ALA A 37 -0.49 12.74 -1.79
C ALA A 37 -1.22 11.41 -1.54
N VAL A 38 -1.72 11.18 -0.31
CA VAL A 38 -2.58 10.02 0.01
C VAL A 38 -3.91 10.10 -0.74
N LYS A 39 -4.51 11.29 -0.82
CA LYS A 39 -5.80 11.47 -1.54
C LYS A 39 -5.66 11.30 -3.04
N GLU A 40 -4.55 11.72 -3.63
CA GLU A 40 -4.22 11.54 -5.05
C GLU A 40 -3.97 10.06 -5.42
N ALA A 41 -3.76 9.17 -4.44
CA ALA A 41 -3.68 7.73 -4.69
C ALA A 41 -4.90 7.19 -5.44
N LYS A 42 -6.08 7.80 -5.25
CA LYS A 42 -7.29 7.46 -5.99
C LYS A 42 -7.04 7.45 -7.50
N GLU A 43 -6.49 8.54 -8.04
CA GLU A 43 -6.24 8.70 -9.47
C GLU A 43 -5.23 7.67 -10.00
N ARG A 44 -4.18 7.39 -9.21
CA ARG A 44 -3.17 6.38 -9.57
C ARG A 44 -3.76 4.96 -9.57
N LEU A 45 -4.58 4.65 -8.57
CA LEU A 45 -5.26 3.35 -8.46
C LEU A 45 -6.28 3.15 -9.57
N GLU A 46 -7.08 4.16 -9.88
CA GLU A 46 -8.05 4.13 -10.98
C GLU A 46 -7.35 3.87 -12.32
N ALA A 47 -6.28 4.60 -12.62
CA ALA A 47 -5.52 4.43 -13.85
C ALA A 47 -4.90 3.03 -13.95
N MET A 48 -4.28 2.54 -12.88
CA MET A 48 -3.62 1.24 -12.86
C MET A 48 -4.62 0.07 -12.96
N LEU A 49 -5.72 0.13 -12.21
CA LEU A 49 -6.69 -0.96 -12.14
C LEU A 49 -7.65 -0.99 -13.34
N SER A 50 -7.84 0.13 -14.06
CA SER A 50 -8.70 0.18 -15.25
C SER A 50 -8.28 -0.79 -16.36
N HIS A 51 -7.00 -1.14 -16.44
CA HIS A 51 -6.46 -2.10 -17.38
C HIS A 51 -6.68 -3.58 -17.02
N LYS A 52 -7.37 -3.87 -15.91
CA LYS A 52 -7.44 -5.19 -15.29
C LYS A 52 -8.85 -5.78 -15.16
N ASP A 53 -9.79 -5.35 -15.97
CA ASP A 53 -11.21 -5.71 -15.81
C ASP A 53 -11.78 -5.32 -14.43
N PHE A 54 -11.09 -4.44 -13.72
CA PHE A 54 -11.55 -3.90 -12.45
C PHE A 54 -12.46 -2.69 -12.74
N GLN A 55 -13.74 -2.85 -12.48
CA GLN A 55 -14.73 -1.79 -12.76
C GLN A 55 -14.72 -0.72 -11.66
N PHE A 56 -13.57 -0.08 -11.46
CA PHE A 56 -13.36 0.93 -10.42
C PHE A 56 -14.43 2.05 -10.47
N THR A 57 -14.74 2.51 -11.68
CA THR A 57 -15.66 3.62 -11.92
C THR A 57 -17.14 3.27 -11.74
N LYS A 58 -17.48 1.99 -11.53
CA LYS A 58 -18.86 1.53 -11.36
C LYS A 58 -19.23 1.14 -9.93
N GLN A 59 -18.31 1.29 -8.99
CA GLN A 59 -18.47 0.80 -7.62
C GLN A 59 -18.22 1.92 -6.60
N LYS A 60 -18.89 1.81 -5.47
CA LYS A 60 -18.55 2.64 -4.30
C LYS A 60 -17.40 1.99 -3.55
N ILE A 61 -16.26 2.69 -3.48
CA ILE A 61 -15.03 2.20 -2.85
C ILE A 61 -14.71 3.08 -1.64
N VAL A 62 -14.41 2.43 -0.52
CA VAL A 62 -13.92 3.09 0.69
C VAL A 62 -12.59 2.48 1.08
N ILE A 63 -11.58 3.32 1.25
CA ILE A 63 -10.25 2.95 1.72
C ILE A 63 -9.99 3.71 3.01
N ASN A 64 -9.74 3.00 4.10
CA ASN A 64 -9.42 3.57 5.40
C ASN A 64 -7.97 3.28 5.79
N LEU A 65 -7.26 4.30 6.26
CA LEU A 65 -5.90 4.19 6.78
C LEU A 65 -5.96 4.35 8.31
N ALA A 66 -5.92 3.24 9.02
CA ALA A 66 -5.93 3.23 10.49
C ALA A 66 -4.51 3.25 11.08
N PRO A 67 -4.27 3.88 12.24
CA PRO A 67 -5.25 4.58 13.08
C PRO A 67 -5.59 5.98 12.56
N SER A 68 -6.82 6.43 12.77
CA SER A 68 -7.31 7.70 12.24
C SER A 68 -6.86 8.95 13.00
N ASN A 69 -6.22 8.77 14.15
CA ASN A 69 -5.70 9.87 14.98
C ASN A 69 -4.27 10.31 14.60
N MET A 70 -3.65 9.68 13.62
CA MET A 70 -2.29 9.97 13.15
C MET A 70 -2.31 10.39 11.68
N LYS A 71 -1.62 11.49 11.36
CA LYS A 71 -1.56 12.03 10.00
C LYS A 71 -0.66 11.17 9.11
N LYS A 72 -1.19 10.66 7.99
CA LYS A 72 -0.45 9.92 6.97
C LYS A 72 0.00 10.85 5.88
N ARG A 73 1.27 10.72 5.47
CA ARG A 73 1.89 11.56 4.45
C ARG A 73 2.58 10.70 3.40
N GLY A 74 2.56 11.16 2.16
CA GLY A 74 3.25 10.53 1.05
C GLY A 74 2.43 9.47 0.32
N SER A 75 3.02 8.90 -0.72
CA SER A 75 2.37 8.02 -1.70
C SER A 75 2.71 6.53 -1.52
N HIS A 76 3.53 6.18 -0.54
CA HIS A 76 4.02 4.82 -0.32
C HIS A 76 2.96 3.81 0.13
N TYR A 77 1.73 4.26 0.36
CA TYR A 77 0.58 3.39 0.67
C TYR A 77 -0.11 2.81 -0.57
N ASP A 78 0.21 3.32 -1.77
CA ASP A 78 -0.49 2.95 -3.00
C ASP A 78 -0.50 1.44 -3.23
N LEU A 79 0.65 0.78 -3.04
CA LEU A 79 0.75 -0.67 -3.19
C LEU A 79 -0.19 -1.41 -2.24
N ALA A 80 -0.20 -1.02 -0.96
CA ALA A 80 -1.07 -1.64 0.05
C ALA A 80 -2.56 -1.42 -0.24
N MET A 81 -2.93 -0.23 -0.74
CA MET A 81 -4.30 0.07 -1.16
C MET A 81 -4.70 -0.79 -2.37
N ALA A 82 -3.82 -0.92 -3.39
CA ALA A 82 -4.07 -1.76 -4.54
C ALA A 82 -4.29 -3.22 -4.16
N ILE A 83 -3.43 -3.77 -3.30
CA ILE A 83 -3.56 -5.13 -2.74
C ILE A 83 -4.91 -5.29 -2.03
N GLY A 84 -5.29 -4.33 -1.20
CA GLY A 84 -6.57 -4.35 -0.50
C GLY A 84 -7.77 -4.40 -1.45
N LEU A 85 -7.75 -3.60 -2.51
CA LEU A 85 -8.79 -3.61 -3.55
C LEU A 85 -8.84 -4.93 -4.33
N MET A 86 -7.68 -5.51 -4.64
CA MET A 86 -7.61 -6.81 -5.32
C MET A 86 -8.13 -7.96 -4.46
N ILE A 87 -7.97 -7.87 -3.14
CA ILE A 87 -8.58 -8.82 -2.18
C ILE A 87 -10.10 -8.70 -2.20
N GLU A 88 -10.63 -7.47 -2.10
CA GLU A 88 -12.09 -7.24 -2.14
C GLU A 88 -12.70 -7.68 -3.48
N ALA A 89 -11.95 -7.57 -4.58
CA ALA A 89 -12.34 -8.07 -5.89
C ALA A 89 -12.18 -9.60 -6.07
N GLY A 90 -11.72 -10.32 -5.04
CA GLY A 90 -11.49 -11.77 -5.10
C GLY A 90 -10.32 -12.20 -5.98
N LYS A 91 -9.41 -11.30 -6.33
CA LYS A 91 -8.23 -11.58 -7.16
C LYS A 91 -7.03 -12.09 -6.36
N ILE A 92 -6.97 -11.76 -5.08
CA ILE A 92 -5.91 -12.17 -4.15
C ILE A 92 -6.54 -12.82 -2.92
N ASN A 93 -5.99 -13.96 -2.50
CA ASN A 93 -6.40 -14.62 -1.28
C ASN A 93 -5.82 -13.88 -0.05
N PRO A 94 -6.65 -13.35 0.86
CA PRO A 94 -6.16 -12.61 2.02
C PRO A 94 -5.26 -13.42 2.97
N ARG A 95 -5.35 -14.75 2.96
CA ARG A 95 -4.51 -15.62 3.80
C ARG A 95 -3.05 -15.61 3.35
N GLU A 96 -2.80 -15.48 2.05
CA GLU A 96 -1.44 -15.51 1.48
C GLU A 96 -0.65 -14.26 1.82
N ILE A 97 -1.34 -13.12 1.96
CA ILE A 97 -0.68 -11.82 2.18
C ILE A 97 -0.66 -11.38 3.66
N LYS A 98 -1.30 -12.11 4.56
CA LYS A 98 -1.49 -11.71 5.96
C LYS A 98 -0.19 -11.40 6.71
N LYS A 99 0.90 -12.06 6.33
CA LYS A 99 2.23 -11.91 6.96
C LYS A 99 3.09 -10.80 6.33
N TYR A 100 2.65 -10.23 5.20
CA TYR A 100 3.44 -9.25 4.46
C TYR A 100 3.13 -7.82 4.88
N GLY A 101 4.19 -6.98 4.86
CA GLY A 101 4.07 -5.53 4.83
C GLY A 101 4.35 -4.99 3.42
N PHE A 102 3.65 -3.95 3.04
CA PHE A 102 3.71 -3.38 1.69
C PHE A 102 4.09 -1.91 1.74
N ILE A 103 5.15 -1.53 1.03
CA ILE A 103 5.63 -0.16 0.90
C ILE A 103 5.88 0.11 -0.58
N GLY A 104 5.29 1.14 -1.16
CA GLY A 104 5.57 1.53 -2.54
C GLY A 104 4.54 2.46 -3.14
N GLU A 105 5.01 3.43 -3.90
CA GLU A 105 4.18 4.28 -4.75
C GLU A 105 3.91 3.55 -6.07
N LEU A 106 2.71 3.70 -6.61
CA LEU A 106 2.35 3.18 -7.93
C LEU A 106 2.35 4.29 -8.98
N SER A 107 2.98 4.01 -10.12
CA SER A 107 2.77 4.80 -11.32
C SER A 107 1.42 4.47 -11.97
N LEU A 108 0.95 5.32 -12.87
CA LEU A 108 -0.30 5.09 -13.62
C LEU A 108 -0.30 3.77 -14.43
N ASN A 109 0.88 3.28 -14.77
CA ASN A 109 1.06 2.02 -15.50
C ASN A 109 1.26 0.81 -14.56
N GLY A 110 1.15 0.99 -13.25
CA GLY A 110 1.30 -0.08 -12.25
C GLY A 110 2.75 -0.45 -11.90
N HIS A 111 3.75 0.35 -12.30
CA HIS A 111 5.13 0.16 -11.83
C HIS A 111 5.31 0.70 -10.42
N LEU A 112 6.09 -0.01 -9.61
CA LEU A 112 6.52 0.48 -8.30
C LEU A 112 7.61 1.55 -8.46
N ARG A 113 7.42 2.67 -7.77
CA ARG A 113 8.36 3.77 -7.67
C ARG A 113 8.98 3.82 -6.28
N PRO A 114 10.24 4.30 -6.18
CA PRO A 114 10.92 4.43 -4.88
C PRO A 114 10.18 5.40 -3.96
N CYS A 115 10.30 5.12 -2.66
CA CYS A 115 9.75 5.94 -1.59
C CYS A 115 10.86 6.43 -0.67
N SER A 116 10.64 7.56 -0.01
CA SER A 116 11.53 8.06 1.03
C SER A 116 11.20 7.46 2.38
N GLY A 117 12.24 7.21 3.22
CA GLY A 117 12.07 6.79 4.59
C GLY A 117 11.68 5.32 4.78
N VAL A 118 12.12 4.46 3.88
CA VAL A 118 11.83 3.02 3.95
C VAL A 118 12.49 2.39 5.18
N LEU A 119 13.68 2.84 5.59
CA LEU A 119 14.38 2.30 6.76
C LEU A 119 13.55 2.36 8.05
N PRO A 120 13.05 3.52 8.53
CA PRO A 120 12.23 3.57 9.74
C PRO A 120 10.90 2.80 9.58
N MET A 121 10.34 2.70 8.38
CA MET A 121 9.14 1.91 8.13
C MET A 121 9.41 0.40 8.35
N ILE A 122 10.53 -0.12 7.83
CA ILE A 122 10.93 -1.52 8.02
C ILE A 122 11.27 -1.80 9.49
N MET A 123 11.88 -0.85 10.19
CA MET A 123 12.12 -0.98 11.64
C MET A 123 10.80 -1.10 12.41
N ALA A 124 9.78 -0.33 12.03
CA ALA A 124 8.45 -0.43 12.61
C ALA A 124 7.79 -1.78 12.29
N ALA A 125 7.91 -2.26 11.05
CA ALA A 125 7.43 -3.57 10.65
C ALA A 125 8.01 -4.67 11.54
N LYS A 126 9.32 -4.69 11.70
CA LYS A 126 10.02 -5.65 12.54
C LYS A 126 9.57 -5.61 14.01
N LYS A 127 9.41 -4.42 14.59
CA LYS A 127 8.88 -4.24 15.96
C LYS A 127 7.49 -4.85 16.15
N ASN A 128 6.71 -4.93 15.06
CA ASN A 128 5.36 -5.50 15.05
C ASN A 128 5.30 -6.94 14.51
N ASN A 129 6.44 -7.64 14.47
CA ASN A 129 6.58 -9.01 13.98
C ASN A 129 6.15 -9.22 12.52
N ILE A 130 6.21 -8.17 11.71
CA ILE A 130 6.03 -8.23 10.27
C ILE A 130 7.44 -8.27 9.66
N ILE A 131 7.88 -9.46 9.28
CA ILE A 131 9.25 -9.70 8.81
C ILE A 131 9.35 -9.87 7.30
N ASP A 132 8.26 -10.20 6.62
CA ASP A 132 8.21 -10.31 5.16
C ASP A 132 7.71 -8.98 4.59
N ILE A 133 8.56 -8.23 3.88
CA ILE A 133 8.25 -6.87 3.44
C ILE A 133 8.50 -6.72 1.95
N ILE A 134 7.52 -6.16 1.25
CA ILE A 134 7.61 -5.85 -0.16
C ILE A 134 7.90 -4.37 -0.33
N VAL A 135 8.99 -4.06 -1.06
CA VAL A 135 9.46 -2.70 -1.32
C VAL A 135 9.83 -2.52 -2.80
N PRO A 136 9.89 -1.28 -3.30
CA PRO A 136 10.43 -1.01 -4.63
C PRO A 136 11.89 -1.45 -4.74
N VAL A 137 12.29 -1.94 -5.92
CA VAL A 137 13.68 -2.41 -6.17
C VAL A 137 14.71 -1.31 -5.90
N ASP A 138 14.38 -0.07 -6.17
CA ASP A 138 15.28 1.08 -5.96
C ASP A 138 15.52 1.38 -4.47
N ASN A 139 14.67 0.85 -3.57
CA ASN A 139 14.83 0.96 -2.11
C ASN A 139 15.58 -0.21 -1.47
N ILE A 140 16.05 -1.21 -2.24
CA ILE A 140 16.66 -2.42 -1.68
C ILE A 140 17.89 -2.11 -0.82
N LYS A 141 18.70 -1.14 -1.22
CA LYS A 141 19.92 -0.76 -0.46
C LYS A 141 19.58 -0.25 0.93
N GLU A 142 18.57 0.63 1.03
CA GLU A 142 18.08 1.16 2.29
C GLU A 142 17.40 0.06 3.12
N ALA A 143 16.55 -0.74 2.49
CA ALA A 143 15.81 -1.82 3.12
C ALA A 143 16.72 -2.90 3.73
N SER A 144 17.82 -3.22 3.06
CA SER A 144 18.79 -4.25 3.48
C SER A 144 19.62 -3.87 4.72
N LEU A 145 19.53 -2.63 5.19
CA LEU A 145 20.20 -2.19 6.42
C LEU A 145 19.53 -2.75 7.68
N VAL A 146 18.29 -3.24 7.59
CA VAL A 146 17.57 -3.82 8.72
C VAL A 146 17.75 -5.34 8.73
N ASN A 147 18.50 -5.86 9.68
CA ASN A 147 18.68 -7.29 9.85
C ASN A 147 17.41 -7.98 10.39
N GLY A 148 17.20 -9.24 10.01
CA GLY A 148 16.12 -10.08 10.52
C GLY A 148 14.76 -9.77 9.91
N VAL A 149 14.75 -9.24 8.69
CA VAL A 149 13.58 -9.10 7.82
C VAL A 149 13.87 -9.72 6.45
N ASN A 150 12.85 -10.22 5.81
CA ASN A 150 12.91 -10.75 4.45
C ASN A 150 12.39 -9.67 3.50
N ILE A 151 13.28 -9.14 2.67
CA ILE A 151 12.91 -8.11 1.71
C ILE A 151 12.64 -8.75 0.35
N THR A 152 11.43 -8.56 -0.13
CA THR A 152 11.04 -8.92 -1.50
C THR A 152 10.91 -7.63 -2.31
N THR A 153 11.54 -7.59 -3.47
CA THR A 153 11.47 -6.43 -4.34
C THR A 153 10.69 -6.77 -5.60
N TYR A 154 9.85 -5.84 -6.03
CA TYR A 154 9.34 -5.85 -7.39
C TYR A 154 10.06 -4.77 -8.18
N GLY A 155 10.66 -5.20 -9.28
CA GLY A 155 11.39 -4.34 -10.18
C GLY A 155 10.46 -3.53 -11.09
N ARG A 156 11.01 -3.06 -12.21
CA ARG A 156 10.29 -2.33 -13.27
C ARG A 156 9.22 -3.18 -13.98
N SER A 157 9.07 -4.44 -13.62
CA SER A 157 7.99 -5.31 -14.09
C SER A 157 6.68 -4.86 -13.45
N LYS A 158 5.63 -4.79 -14.26
CA LYS A 158 4.30 -4.41 -13.81
C LYS A 158 3.86 -5.31 -12.65
N CYS A 159 3.25 -4.75 -11.60
CA CYS A 159 2.63 -5.49 -10.48
C CYS A 159 1.47 -6.39 -10.93
N TYR A 160 1.70 -7.25 -11.93
CA TYR A 160 0.68 -8.09 -12.52
C TYR A 160 0.55 -9.46 -11.87
N TYR A 161 1.50 -9.82 -10.99
CA TYR A 161 1.57 -11.13 -10.36
C TYR A 161 1.98 -10.97 -8.88
N ILE A 162 1.06 -10.52 -8.06
CA ILE A 162 1.06 -10.81 -6.63
C ILE A 162 0.03 -11.90 -6.39
#